data_3e89581c9df856c3c08c1e52f72b1e7d
#
_entry.id   3e89581c9df856c3c08c1e52f72b1e7d
#
_cell.length_a   1.000
_cell.length_b   1.000
_cell.length_c   1.000
_cell.angle_alpha   90.00
_cell.angle_beta   90.00
_cell.angle_gamma   90.00
#
_symmetry.space_group_name_H-M   'P 1'
#
loop_
_entity.id
_entity.type
_entity.pdbx_description
1 polymer ?
#
loop_
_entity_poly.entity_id
_entity_poly.type
_entity_poly.pdbx_seq_one_letter_code
_entity_poly.pdbx_strand_id
1 'polypeptide(L)'
;CKKPYTEESKKLQEELREKYETAVLPVNCEQMKEEDIHEIMRQVLYEFPVTEVEFYVPKWVEMLSREHKIKQDLFEHVRKIMETMDDIRSVVSRSFEAEGPYIERILTEKIEMDTGKVQVKIEFAESYYYEVISEVTGEEIHGEYELMAVMKELSAMREEFSRIKDAFADVKMKGYGVVSPS
;
A
#
# COMPACT_ATOMS: atom_id res chain seq x y z
N CYS A 1 8.06 38.68 16.54
CA CYS A 1 9.31 39.14 15.88
C CYS A 1 8.99 40.34 14.98
N LYS A 2 9.67 41.48 15.18
CA LYS A 2 9.45 42.70 14.34
C LYS A 2 9.98 42.57 12.91
N LYS A 3 11.00 41.71 12.70
CA LYS A 3 11.65 41.48 11.42
C LYS A 3 11.87 39.99 11.19
N PRO A 4 10.85 39.22 10.81
CA PRO A 4 10.91 37.75 10.74
C PRO A 4 11.87 37.20 9.68
N TYR A 5 12.22 37.99 8.68
CA TYR A 5 13.02 37.55 7.53
C TYR A 5 14.50 37.97 7.57
N THR A 6 15.01 38.45 8.74
CA THR A 6 16.43 38.80 8.90
C THR A 6 17.28 37.57 9.21
N GLU A 7 18.57 37.62 8.86
CA GLU A 7 19.54 36.55 9.15
C GLU A 7 19.63 36.24 10.66
N GLU A 8 19.50 37.27 11.51
CA GLU A 8 19.45 37.11 12.96
C GLU A 8 18.24 36.34 13.43
N SER A 9 17.07 36.60 12.83
CA SER A 9 15.84 35.87 13.14
C SER A 9 15.91 34.41 12.70
N LYS A 10 16.54 34.13 11.57
CA LYS A 10 16.76 32.75 11.08
C LYS A 10 17.69 31.97 12.01
N LYS A 11 18.81 32.59 12.43
CA LYS A 11 19.72 31.95 13.39
C LYS A 11 19.03 31.62 14.70
N LEU A 12 18.26 32.59 15.23
CA LEU A 12 17.51 32.36 16.45
C LEU A 12 16.44 31.28 16.28
N GLN A 13 15.79 31.20 15.11
CA GLN A 13 14.85 30.15 14.77
C GLN A 13 15.52 28.77 14.81
N GLU A 14 16.69 28.63 14.21
CA GLU A 14 17.46 27.37 14.22
C GLU A 14 17.89 26.98 15.63
N GLU A 15 18.44 27.91 16.40
CA GLU A 15 18.83 27.69 17.81
C GLU A 15 17.64 27.22 18.68
N LEU A 16 16.48 27.85 18.51
CA LEU A 16 15.28 27.48 19.25
C LEU A 16 14.71 26.14 18.80
N ARG A 17 14.78 25.84 17.49
CA ARG A 17 14.36 24.56 16.93
C ARG A 17 15.22 23.41 17.46
N GLU A 18 16.53 23.57 17.47
CA GLU A 18 17.46 22.57 18.02
C GLU A 18 17.26 22.39 19.54
N LYS A 19 17.04 23.48 20.26
CA LYS A 19 16.91 23.46 21.73
C LYS A 19 15.63 22.80 22.22
N TYR A 20 14.52 23.02 21.51
CA TYR A 20 13.17 22.57 21.94
C TYR A 20 12.63 21.42 21.09
N GLU A 21 13.37 20.98 20.08
CA GLU A 21 12.98 19.88 19.16
C GLU A 21 11.56 20.06 18.58
N THR A 22 11.16 21.30 18.32
CA THR A 22 9.82 21.64 17.82
C THR A 22 9.89 22.66 16.69
N ALA A 23 8.80 22.79 15.93
CA ALA A 23 8.71 23.80 14.88
C ALA A 23 8.71 25.21 15.50
N VAL A 24 9.52 26.09 14.95
CA VAL A 24 9.62 27.50 15.34
C VAL A 24 9.35 28.38 14.13
N LEU A 25 8.33 29.23 14.20
CA LEU A 25 7.97 30.16 13.16
C LEU A 25 8.20 31.61 13.58
N PRO A 26 9.03 32.38 12.88
CA PRO A 26 9.20 33.80 13.13
C PRO A 26 8.04 34.55 12.46
N VAL A 27 7.10 35.08 13.23
CA VAL A 27 5.97 35.87 12.71
C VAL A 27 5.98 37.29 13.24
N ASN A 28 5.48 38.25 12.45
CA ASN A 28 5.25 39.61 12.86
C ASN A 28 3.77 39.80 13.22
N CYS A 29 3.45 39.81 14.52
CA CYS A 29 2.06 39.91 14.98
C CYS A 29 1.40 41.25 14.66
N GLU A 30 2.17 42.33 14.41
CA GLU A 30 1.64 43.64 14.05
C GLU A 30 1.22 43.71 12.56
N GLN A 31 1.80 42.86 11.72
CA GLN A 31 1.60 42.80 10.26
C GLN A 31 1.24 41.42 9.81
N MET A 32 0.56 40.64 10.65
CA MET A 32 0.15 39.26 10.36
C MET A 32 -0.87 39.23 9.24
N LYS A 33 -0.59 38.43 8.21
CA LYS A 33 -1.48 38.20 7.08
C LYS A 33 -2.21 36.85 7.24
N GLU A 34 -3.22 36.65 6.43
CA GLU A 34 -3.95 35.37 6.38
C GLU A 34 -3.04 34.18 6.06
N GLU A 35 -2.05 34.38 5.17
CA GLU A 35 -1.06 33.36 4.81
C GLU A 35 -0.20 32.95 6.01
N ASP A 36 0.18 33.91 6.87
CA ASP A 36 0.96 33.64 8.08
C ASP A 36 0.14 32.79 9.09
N ILE A 37 -1.15 33.06 9.19
CA ILE A 37 -2.08 32.27 10.01
C ILE A 37 -2.21 30.85 9.48
N HIS A 38 -2.41 30.69 8.18
CA HIS A 38 -2.48 29.37 7.55
C HIS A 38 -1.19 28.59 7.74
N GLU A 39 -0.02 29.23 7.65
CA GLU A 39 1.26 28.56 7.89
C GLU A 39 1.44 28.12 9.35
N ILE A 40 1.05 28.98 10.30
CA ILE A 40 1.05 28.59 11.72
C ILE A 40 0.16 27.36 11.95
N MET A 41 -1.08 27.40 11.44
CA MET A 41 -2.01 26.27 11.57
C MET A 41 -1.48 25.01 10.94
N ARG A 42 -0.88 25.10 9.75
CA ARG A 42 -0.24 23.97 9.07
C ARG A 42 0.88 23.37 9.90
N GLN A 43 1.75 24.20 10.49
CA GLN A 43 2.84 23.72 11.32
C GLN A 43 2.34 23.03 12.60
N VAL A 44 1.25 23.54 13.19
CA VAL A 44 0.60 22.89 14.34
C VAL A 44 0.07 21.50 13.94
N LEU A 45 -0.61 21.40 12.80
CA LEU A 45 -1.15 20.13 12.30
C LEU A 45 -0.04 19.11 11.97
N TYR A 46 1.13 19.57 11.54
CA TYR A 46 2.28 18.71 11.27
C TYR A 46 2.88 18.04 12.53
N GLU A 47 2.69 18.63 13.69
CA GLU A 47 3.10 18.07 14.99
C GLU A 47 2.08 17.07 15.57
N PHE A 48 0.94 16.86 14.89
CA PHE A 48 -0.03 15.87 15.34
C PHE A 48 0.48 14.45 15.10
N PRO A 49 0.24 13.55 16.06
CA PRO A 49 0.65 12.15 15.91
C PRO A 49 -0.14 11.45 14.81
N VAL A 50 0.50 10.52 14.14
CA VAL A 50 -0.19 9.57 13.28
C VAL A 50 -0.95 8.59 14.17
N THR A 51 -2.27 8.51 14.01
CA THR A 51 -3.15 7.68 14.83
C THR A 51 -3.49 6.35 14.16
N GLU A 52 -3.57 6.35 12.83
CA GLU A 52 -3.97 5.19 12.05
C GLU A 52 -3.27 5.22 10.69
N VAL A 53 -2.76 4.07 10.25
CA VAL A 53 -2.18 3.90 8.91
C VAL A 53 -2.91 2.77 8.20
N GLU A 54 -3.55 3.11 7.08
CA GLU A 54 -4.23 2.14 6.22
C GLU A 54 -3.32 1.80 5.03
N PHE A 55 -2.96 0.52 4.89
CA PHE A 55 -2.17 0.04 3.76
C PHE A 55 -3.07 -0.58 2.69
N TYR A 56 -3.01 -0.04 1.48
CA TYR A 56 -3.70 -0.55 0.31
C TYR A 56 -2.75 -1.38 -0.54
N VAL A 57 -3.07 -2.66 -0.67
CA VAL A 57 -2.30 -3.62 -1.47
C VAL A 57 -3.21 -4.29 -2.51
N PRO A 58 -2.67 -4.81 -3.62
CA PRO A 58 -3.45 -5.57 -4.59
C PRO A 58 -4.11 -6.80 -3.96
N LYS A 59 -5.34 -7.11 -4.36
CA LYS A 59 -6.13 -8.22 -3.80
C LYS A 59 -5.45 -9.58 -3.90
N TRP A 60 -4.69 -9.81 -4.97
CA TRP A 60 -3.94 -11.06 -5.13
C TRP A 60 -2.86 -11.26 -4.06
N VAL A 61 -2.23 -10.17 -3.58
CA VAL A 61 -1.27 -10.22 -2.46
C VAL A 61 -1.97 -10.57 -1.15
N GLU A 62 -3.19 -10.06 -0.92
CA GLU A 62 -3.98 -10.40 0.27
C GLU A 62 -4.28 -11.91 0.35
N MET A 63 -4.51 -12.55 -0.81
CA MET A 63 -4.84 -13.98 -0.91
C MET A 63 -3.65 -14.92 -0.66
N LEU A 64 -2.40 -14.41 -0.74
CA LEU A 64 -1.21 -15.21 -0.51
C LEU A 64 -1.13 -15.72 0.94
N SER A 65 -0.54 -16.88 1.13
CA SER A 65 -0.25 -17.41 2.47
C SER A 65 0.72 -16.49 3.21
N ARG A 66 0.72 -16.55 4.53
CA ARG A 66 1.64 -15.73 5.35
C ARG A 66 3.10 -16.08 5.16
N GLU A 67 3.38 -17.32 4.76
CA GLU A 67 4.73 -17.85 4.51
C GLU A 67 5.25 -17.49 3.11
N HIS A 68 4.39 -16.96 2.24
CA HIS A 68 4.78 -16.61 0.88
C HIS A 68 5.79 -15.44 0.89
N LYS A 69 6.88 -15.59 0.12
CA LYS A 69 8.01 -14.63 0.05
C LYS A 69 7.58 -13.17 -0.18
N ILE A 70 6.63 -12.95 -1.09
CA ILE A 70 6.09 -11.60 -1.40
C ILE A 70 5.37 -11.01 -0.17
N LYS A 71 4.63 -11.83 0.55
CA LYS A 71 3.89 -11.36 1.74
C LYS A 71 4.81 -11.11 2.94
N GLN A 72 5.87 -11.86 3.08
CA GLN A 72 6.90 -11.62 4.09
C GLN A 72 7.62 -10.30 3.84
N ASP A 73 8.04 -10.05 2.58
CA ASP A 73 8.66 -8.79 2.16
C ASP A 73 7.72 -7.60 2.42
N LEU A 74 6.44 -7.73 2.08
CA LEU A 74 5.42 -6.73 2.41
C LEU A 74 5.37 -6.42 3.91
N PHE A 75 5.35 -7.43 4.78
CA PHE A 75 5.30 -7.22 6.22
C PHE A 75 6.56 -6.56 6.78
N GLU A 76 7.73 -6.85 6.21
CA GLU A 76 8.97 -6.17 6.59
C GLU A 76 8.94 -4.68 6.22
N HIS A 77 8.45 -4.34 5.01
CA HIS A 77 8.27 -2.95 4.60
C HIS A 77 7.26 -2.20 5.45
N VAL A 78 6.10 -2.82 5.71
CA VAL A 78 5.07 -2.23 6.60
C VAL A 78 5.66 -1.94 7.98
N ARG A 79 6.44 -2.86 8.55
CA ARG A 79 7.09 -2.65 9.85
C ARG A 79 8.06 -1.48 9.82
N LYS A 80 8.96 -1.43 8.81
CA LYS A 80 9.91 -0.31 8.65
C LYS A 80 9.19 1.04 8.51
N ILE A 81 8.11 1.08 7.73
CA ILE A 81 7.28 2.28 7.55
C ILE A 81 6.69 2.72 8.89
N MET A 82 6.06 1.79 9.63
CA MET A 82 5.44 2.09 10.93
C MET A 82 6.45 2.60 11.98
N GLU A 83 7.67 2.08 11.98
CA GLU A 83 8.75 2.53 12.87
C GLU A 83 9.22 3.96 12.58
N THR A 84 8.87 4.53 11.44
CA THR A 84 9.29 5.87 11.00
C THR A 84 8.16 6.90 10.97
N MET A 85 6.92 6.49 11.22
CA MET A 85 5.72 7.33 11.18
C MET A 85 5.27 7.72 12.58
N ASP A 86 5.91 8.71 13.18
CA ASP A 86 5.53 9.21 14.52
C ASP A 86 4.49 10.32 14.43
N ASP A 87 4.67 11.26 13.52
CA ASP A 87 3.85 12.45 13.32
C ASP A 87 3.54 12.71 11.84
N ILE A 88 2.61 13.62 11.58
CA ILE A 88 2.22 14.00 10.21
C ILE A 88 3.40 14.61 9.44
N ARG A 89 4.30 15.32 10.12
CA ARG A 89 5.51 15.90 9.52
C ARG A 89 6.41 14.82 8.93
N SER A 90 6.63 13.73 9.65
CA SER A 90 7.46 12.62 9.19
C SER A 90 6.90 11.98 7.93
N VAL A 91 5.59 11.88 7.81
CA VAL A 91 4.89 11.35 6.63
C VAL A 91 5.03 12.30 5.42
N VAL A 92 4.83 13.61 5.63
CA VAL A 92 4.87 14.60 4.54
C VAL A 92 6.29 14.82 4.01
N SER A 93 7.30 14.78 4.90
CA SER A 93 8.69 15.07 4.55
C SER A 93 9.45 13.88 3.98
N ARG A 94 8.93 12.67 4.09
CA ARG A 94 9.61 11.45 3.63
C ARG A 94 8.95 10.85 2.41
N SER A 95 9.78 10.40 1.47
CA SER A 95 9.38 9.44 0.44
C SER A 95 9.73 8.06 0.95
N PHE A 96 8.78 7.15 0.97
CA PHE A 96 9.05 5.76 1.32
C PHE A 96 9.69 5.07 0.11
N GLU A 97 10.92 4.63 0.29
CA GLU A 97 11.62 3.89 -0.75
C GLU A 97 11.19 2.43 -0.73
N ALA A 98 10.93 1.88 -1.90
CA ALA A 98 10.73 0.45 -2.09
C ALA A 98 12.10 -0.23 -2.11
N GLU A 99 12.47 -0.88 -1.02
CA GLU A 99 13.68 -1.69 -0.94
C GLU A 99 13.30 -3.15 -1.17
N GLY A 100 13.86 -3.78 -2.17
CA GLY A 100 13.61 -5.20 -2.43
C GLY A 100 13.08 -5.49 -3.82
N PRO A 101 12.90 -6.78 -4.16
CA PRO A 101 12.60 -7.19 -5.53
C PRO A 101 11.11 -7.08 -5.88
N TYR A 102 10.19 -7.14 -4.89
CA TYR A 102 8.77 -7.34 -5.17
C TYR A 102 7.97 -6.05 -5.22
N ILE A 103 8.28 -5.08 -4.35
CA ILE A 103 7.56 -3.80 -4.26
C ILE A 103 8.17 -2.83 -5.26
N GLU A 104 7.34 -2.33 -6.17
CA GLU A 104 7.75 -1.35 -7.17
C GLU A 104 7.71 0.06 -6.63
N ARG A 105 6.65 0.39 -5.87
CA ARG A 105 6.42 1.74 -5.38
C ARG A 105 5.58 1.77 -4.11
N ILE A 106 5.90 2.73 -3.24
CA ILE A 106 5.14 3.04 -2.03
C ILE A 106 4.72 4.49 -2.12
N LEU A 107 3.41 4.75 -2.08
CA LEU A 107 2.82 6.07 -2.28
C LEU A 107 1.94 6.44 -1.10
N THR A 108 2.13 7.63 -0.55
CA THR A 108 1.15 8.22 0.37
C THR A 108 0.03 8.82 -0.47
N GLU A 109 -1.17 8.22 -0.46
CA GLU A 109 -2.32 8.69 -1.24
C GLU A 109 -3.06 9.82 -0.54
N LYS A 110 -3.25 9.70 0.78
CA LYS A 110 -4.05 10.66 1.55
C LYS A 110 -3.52 10.81 2.97
N ILE A 111 -3.54 12.03 3.45
CA ILE A 111 -3.26 12.36 4.85
C ILE A 111 -4.43 13.18 5.36
N GLU A 112 -5.10 12.68 6.39
CA GLU A 112 -6.16 13.39 7.11
C GLU A 112 -5.55 14.04 8.36
N MET A 113 -5.22 15.33 8.25
CA MET A 113 -4.48 16.05 9.29
C MET A 113 -5.31 16.28 10.56
N ASP A 114 -6.63 16.26 10.44
CA ASP A 114 -7.58 16.45 11.54
C ASP A 114 -7.72 15.20 12.41
N THR A 115 -7.59 14.02 11.79
CA THR A 115 -7.74 12.73 12.46
C THR A 115 -6.41 12.01 12.70
N GLY A 116 -5.34 12.44 12.02
CA GLY A 116 -4.05 11.75 12.04
C GLY A 116 -4.03 10.44 11.25
N LYS A 117 -4.97 10.26 10.30
CA LYS A 117 -5.04 9.06 9.46
C LYS A 117 -4.22 9.22 8.19
N VAL A 118 -3.48 8.18 7.84
CA VAL A 118 -2.63 8.13 6.65
C VAL A 118 -3.00 6.92 5.81
N GLN A 119 -3.17 7.14 4.50
CA GLN A 119 -3.41 6.09 3.52
C GLN A 119 -2.17 5.89 2.67
N VAL A 120 -1.63 4.69 2.69
CA VAL A 120 -0.42 4.30 1.96
C VAL A 120 -0.75 3.20 0.97
N LYS A 121 -0.47 3.43 -0.29
CA LYS A 121 -0.62 2.45 -1.36
C LYS A 121 0.72 1.79 -1.66
N ILE A 122 0.74 0.47 -1.71
CA ILE A 122 1.90 -0.32 -2.07
C ILE A 122 1.63 -0.98 -3.41
N GLU A 123 2.46 -0.66 -4.41
CA GLU A 123 2.38 -1.18 -5.76
C GLU A 123 3.47 -2.24 -5.96
N PHE A 124 3.09 -3.34 -6.59
CA PHE A 124 3.97 -4.45 -6.92
C PHE A 124 4.20 -4.50 -8.42
N ALA A 125 5.37 -4.96 -8.85
CA ALA A 125 5.64 -5.15 -10.27
C ALA A 125 4.68 -6.19 -10.86
N GLU A 126 4.11 -5.88 -12.02
CA GLU A 126 3.07 -6.69 -12.69
C GLU A 126 3.53 -8.12 -13.00
N SER A 127 4.83 -8.30 -13.23
CA SER A 127 5.42 -9.62 -13.47
C SER A 127 5.13 -10.62 -12.36
N TYR A 128 5.12 -10.18 -11.10
CA TYR A 128 4.86 -11.05 -9.95
C TYR A 128 3.40 -11.51 -9.84
N TYR A 129 2.47 -10.74 -10.39
CA TYR A 129 1.09 -11.20 -10.51
C TYR A 129 0.99 -12.45 -11.37
N TYR A 130 1.66 -12.47 -12.53
CA TYR A 130 1.67 -13.62 -13.41
C TYR A 130 2.50 -14.79 -12.86
N GLU A 131 3.61 -14.52 -12.15
CA GLU A 131 4.35 -15.56 -11.43
C GLU A 131 3.46 -16.28 -10.41
N VAL A 132 2.72 -15.55 -9.60
CA VAL A 132 1.80 -16.14 -8.61
C VAL A 132 0.71 -16.97 -9.29
N ILE A 133 0.14 -16.49 -10.38
CA ILE A 133 -0.85 -17.27 -11.14
C ILE A 133 -0.21 -18.55 -11.67
N SER A 134 1.01 -18.47 -12.20
CA SER A 134 1.74 -19.64 -12.68
C SER A 134 2.00 -20.65 -11.55
N GLU A 135 2.38 -20.20 -10.37
CA GLU A 135 2.56 -21.07 -9.19
C GLU A 135 1.25 -21.79 -8.79
N VAL A 136 0.12 -21.09 -8.87
CA VAL A 136 -1.20 -21.67 -8.49
C VAL A 136 -1.75 -22.62 -9.54
N THR A 137 -1.57 -22.31 -10.83
CA THR A 137 -2.10 -23.11 -11.94
C THR A 137 -1.19 -24.25 -12.34
N GLY A 138 0.13 -24.12 -12.09
CA GLY A 138 1.15 -25.02 -12.62
C GLY A 138 1.47 -24.81 -14.10
N GLU A 139 0.93 -23.75 -14.71
CA GLU A 139 1.11 -23.37 -16.11
C GLU A 139 2.03 -22.15 -16.22
N GLU A 140 2.81 -22.05 -17.28
CA GLU A 140 3.65 -20.86 -17.53
C GLU A 140 2.81 -19.71 -18.09
N ILE A 141 2.56 -18.68 -17.27
CA ILE A 141 1.77 -17.51 -17.62
C ILE A 141 2.62 -16.27 -17.42
N HIS A 142 2.92 -15.55 -18.50
CA HIS A 142 3.77 -14.36 -18.49
C HIS A 142 3.00 -13.07 -18.81
N GLY A 143 1.71 -13.18 -19.18
CA GLY A 143 0.89 -12.05 -19.54
C GLY A 143 -0.59 -12.37 -19.69
N GLU A 144 -1.35 -11.37 -20.10
CA GLU A 144 -2.81 -11.50 -20.27
C GLU A 144 -3.22 -12.53 -21.31
N TYR A 145 -2.43 -12.68 -22.38
CA TYR A 145 -2.75 -13.61 -23.46
C TYR A 145 -2.75 -15.05 -22.97
N GLU A 146 -1.68 -15.48 -22.30
CA GLU A 146 -1.55 -16.82 -21.74
C GLU A 146 -2.62 -17.07 -20.68
N LEU A 147 -2.87 -16.08 -19.80
CA LEU A 147 -3.93 -16.16 -18.81
C LEU A 147 -5.30 -16.40 -19.45
N MET A 148 -5.65 -15.66 -20.50
CA MET A 148 -6.91 -15.83 -21.22
C MET A 148 -6.98 -17.18 -21.94
N ALA A 149 -5.88 -17.68 -22.46
CA ALA A 149 -5.82 -19.00 -23.08
C ALA A 149 -6.10 -20.11 -22.07
N VAL A 150 -5.44 -20.09 -20.91
CA VAL A 150 -5.66 -21.04 -19.81
C VAL A 150 -7.10 -20.96 -19.29
N MET A 151 -7.64 -19.77 -19.10
CA MET A 151 -9.04 -19.60 -18.66
C MET A 151 -10.03 -20.19 -19.65
N LYS A 152 -9.80 -20.04 -20.97
CA LYS A 152 -10.64 -20.60 -22.03
C LYS A 152 -10.57 -22.13 -22.03
N GLU A 153 -9.40 -22.69 -21.85
CA GLU A 153 -9.19 -24.15 -21.77
C GLU A 153 -9.89 -24.72 -20.53
N LEU A 154 -9.69 -24.13 -19.36
CA LEU A 154 -10.38 -24.53 -18.12
C LEU A 154 -11.91 -24.42 -18.24
N SER A 155 -12.42 -23.40 -18.95
CA SER A 155 -13.85 -23.28 -19.21
C SER A 155 -14.39 -24.42 -20.08
N ALA A 156 -13.68 -24.80 -21.13
CA ALA A 156 -14.04 -25.94 -21.99
C ALA A 156 -14.00 -27.25 -21.20
N MET A 157 -12.95 -27.52 -20.45
CA MET A 157 -12.83 -28.69 -19.58
C MET A 157 -13.97 -28.74 -18.54
N ARG A 158 -14.34 -27.60 -17.96
CA ARG A 158 -15.45 -27.51 -17.01
C ARG A 158 -16.79 -27.90 -17.64
N GLU A 159 -17.06 -27.49 -18.88
CA GLU A 159 -18.26 -27.87 -19.60
C GLU A 159 -18.31 -29.36 -19.85
N GLU A 160 -17.21 -29.95 -20.31
CA GLU A 160 -17.08 -31.41 -20.52
C GLU A 160 -17.28 -32.17 -19.20
N PHE A 161 -16.57 -31.74 -18.14
CA PHE A 161 -16.70 -32.37 -16.83
C PHE A 161 -18.12 -32.24 -16.26
N SER A 162 -18.81 -31.13 -16.50
CA SER A 162 -20.19 -30.94 -16.05
C SER A 162 -21.15 -32.00 -16.60
N ARG A 163 -20.92 -32.49 -17.84
CA ARG A 163 -21.74 -33.52 -18.47
C ARG A 163 -21.55 -34.89 -17.82
N ILE A 164 -20.39 -35.17 -17.28
CA ILE A 164 -20.08 -36.48 -16.68
C ILE A 164 -20.05 -36.48 -15.16
N LYS A 165 -20.20 -35.30 -14.52
CA LYS A 165 -20.05 -35.11 -13.08
C LYS A 165 -20.93 -36.04 -12.25
N ASP A 166 -22.20 -36.17 -12.66
CA ASP A 166 -23.19 -36.99 -11.94
C ASP A 166 -22.90 -38.49 -12.13
N ALA A 167 -22.53 -38.90 -13.34
CA ALA A 167 -22.09 -40.25 -13.60
C ALA A 167 -20.80 -40.62 -12.84
N PHE A 168 -19.87 -39.66 -12.71
CA PHE A 168 -18.63 -39.85 -11.95
C PHE A 168 -18.89 -39.96 -10.44
N ALA A 169 -19.82 -39.18 -9.91
CA ALA A 169 -20.29 -39.31 -8.52
C ALA A 169 -20.96 -40.67 -8.25
N ASP A 170 -21.79 -41.15 -9.20
CA ASP A 170 -22.42 -42.47 -9.14
C ASP A 170 -21.39 -43.60 -9.18
N VAL A 171 -20.34 -43.52 -9.99
CA VAL A 171 -19.24 -44.48 -10.02
C VAL A 171 -18.57 -44.59 -8.65
N LYS A 172 -18.31 -43.47 -7.98
CA LYS A 172 -17.72 -43.48 -6.63
C LYS A 172 -18.58 -44.13 -5.56
N MET A 173 -19.92 -43.97 -5.69
CA MET A 173 -20.85 -44.49 -4.69
C MET A 173 -21.39 -45.90 -5.02
N LYS A 174 -21.61 -46.21 -6.26
CA LYS A 174 -22.32 -47.42 -6.72
C LYS A 174 -21.44 -48.38 -7.53
N GLY A 175 -20.23 -47.94 -7.90
CA GLY A 175 -19.32 -48.70 -8.76
C GLY A 175 -19.62 -48.61 -10.26
N TYR A 176 -20.71 -47.95 -10.67
CA TYR A 176 -21.04 -47.65 -12.07
C TYR A 176 -21.77 -46.31 -12.21
N GLY A 177 -21.62 -45.66 -13.35
CA GLY A 177 -22.32 -44.42 -13.70
C GLY A 177 -22.79 -44.45 -15.15
N VAL A 178 -23.87 -43.76 -15.47
CA VAL A 178 -24.47 -43.70 -16.83
C VAL A 178 -24.33 -42.27 -17.35
N VAL A 179 -23.74 -42.12 -18.54
CA VAL A 179 -23.71 -40.83 -19.27
C VAL A 179 -24.70 -40.95 -20.41
N SER A 180 -25.70 -40.05 -20.44
CA SER A 180 -26.65 -40.00 -21.57
C SER A 180 -25.97 -39.31 -22.76
N PRO A 181 -26.01 -39.91 -23.97
CA PRO A 181 -25.55 -39.23 -25.17
C PRO A 181 -26.43 -37.99 -25.42
N SER A 182 -25.81 -36.88 -25.73
CA SER A 182 -26.44 -35.59 -26.11
C SER A 182 -26.90 -35.63 -27.54
#